data_3e02326b01540d7d843fd3759d01606c
#
_entry.id   3e02326b01540d7d843fd3759d01606c
#
_cell.length_a   1.000
_cell.length_b   1.000
_cell.length_c   1.000
_cell.angle_alpha   90.00
_cell.angle_beta   90.00
_cell.angle_gamma   90.00
#
_symmetry.space_group_name_H-M   'P 1'
#
loop_
_entity.id
_entity.type
_entity.pdbx_description
1 polymer ?
#
loop_
_entity_poly.entity_id
_entity_poly.type
_entity_poly.pdbx_seq_one_letter_code
_entity_poly.pdbx_strand_id
1 'polypeptide(L)'
;AALEFVAQTEERLREAAQVVKGSRDTLIDKLSALVERTRQLEKDVDQLKAKAASAAGSDMAAEAQKVGERTVLVKRVDGMDGKGLMALVDQLKNKLGSAAILLGGEADGKVVLVAGVTKDLSGQVKAGDWIRNTAQAVGGKGGGRPDMAQGGGTDVAALDQALLDALNWVGQQ
;
A
#
# COMPACT_ATOMS: atom_id res chain seq x y z
N ALA A 1 0.96 -53.00 5.42
CA ALA A 1 1.33 -51.94 4.46
C ALA A 1 0.10 -51.27 3.80
N ALA A 2 -0.72 -51.98 2.98
CA ALA A 2 -1.85 -51.30 2.28
C ALA A 2 -2.98 -50.88 3.23
N LEU A 3 -3.37 -51.70 4.20
CA LEU A 3 -4.39 -51.37 5.20
C LEU A 3 -3.96 -50.23 6.15
N GLU A 4 -2.69 -50.17 6.50
CA GLU A 4 -2.12 -49.09 7.30
C GLU A 4 -2.13 -47.76 6.53
N PHE A 5 -1.82 -47.78 5.25
CA PHE A 5 -1.89 -46.62 4.39
C PHE A 5 -3.32 -46.05 4.28
N VAL A 6 -4.30 -46.93 4.10
CA VAL A 6 -5.72 -46.55 4.06
C VAL A 6 -6.14 -45.96 5.39
N ALA A 7 -5.80 -46.61 6.53
CA ALA A 7 -6.15 -46.08 7.85
C ALA A 7 -5.53 -44.70 8.13
N GLN A 8 -4.26 -44.48 7.77
CA GLN A 8 -3.60 -43.21 7.91
C GLN A 8 -4.23 -42.12 7.03
N THR A 9 -4.63 -42.46 5.81
CA THR A 9 -5.30 -41.52 4.90
C THR A 9 -6.67 -41.11 5.42
N GLU A 10 -7.43 -42.08 5.94
CA GLU A 10 -8.73 -41.81 6.55
C GLU A 10 -8.63 -40.92 7.80
N GLU A 11 -7.62 -41.12 8.63
CA GLU A 11 -7.39 -40.30 9.81
C GLU A 11 -7.05 -38.85 9.41
N ARG A 12 -6.15 -38.67 8.43
CA ARG A 12 -5.82 -37.33 7.89
C ARG A 12 -7.04 -36.58 7.29
N LEU A 13 -7.91 -37.34 6.59
CA LEU A 13 -9.16 -36.75 6.07
C LEU A 13 -10.10 -36.34 7.20
N ARG A 14 -10.17 -37.13 8.28
CA ARG A 14 -10.96 -36.82 9.46
C ARG A 14 -10.44 -35.56 10.18
N GLU A 15 -9.11 -35.48 10.38
CA GLU A 15 -8.47 -34.31 10.94
C GLU A 15 -8.73 -33.05 10.08
N ALA A 16 -8.57 -33.15 8.76
CA ALA A 16 -8.86 -32.05 7.85
C ALA A 16 -10.32 -31.59 7.92
N ALA A 17 -11.25 -32.54 8.00
CA ALA A 17 -12.67 -32.23 8.16
C ALA A 17 -12.97 -31.51 9.49
N GLN A 18 -12.30 -31.89 10.58
CA GLN A 18 -12.44 -31.22 11.87
C GLN A 18 -11.96 -29.77 11.84
N VAL A 19 -10.82 -29.49 11.16
CA VAL A 19 -10.28 -28.13 11.01
C VAL A 19 -11.33 -27.19 10.37
N VAL A 20 -12.05 -27.69 9.37
CA VAL A 20 -13.10 -26.89 8.68
C VAL A 20 -14.48 -27.04 9.34
N LYS A 21 -14.56 -27.68 10.51
CA LYS A 21 -15.81 -27.95 11.24
C LYS A 21 -16.85 -28.67 10.38
N GLY A 22 -16.40 -29.66 9.63
CA GLY A 22 -17.21 -30.48 8.74
C GLY A 22 -17.07 -31.99 9.01
N SER A 23 -17.70 -32.81 8.18
CA SER A 23 -17.51 -34.23 8.06
C SER A 23 -16.71 -34.57 6.80
N ARG A 24 -16.29 -35.81 6.65
CA ARG A 24 -15.63 -36.30 5.45
C ARG A 24 -16.43 -35.99 4.18
N ASP A 25 -17.73 -36.19 4.21
CA ASP A 25 -18.62 -35.98 3.06
C ASP A 25 -18.82 -34.50 2.73
N THR A 26 -18.70 -33.60 3.71
CA THR A 26 -18.85 -32.17 3.55
C THR A 26 -17.50 -31.42 3.43
N LEU A 27 -16.37 -32.12 3.48
CA LEU A 27 -15.04 -31.52 3.50
C LEU A 27 -14.79 -30.61 2.29
N ILE A 28 -15.08 -31.08 1.08
CA ILE A 28 -14.84 -30.34 -0.17
C ILE A 28 -15.73 -29.10 -0.24
N ASP A 29 -17.00 -29.21 0.13
CA ASP A 29 -17.94 -28.10 0.13
C ASP A 29 -17.51 -27.04 1.16
N LYS A 30 -17.06 -27.46 2.33
CA LYS A 30 -16.54 -26.56 3.36
C LYS A 30 -15.25 -25.84 2.93
N LEU A 31 -14.33 -26.54 2.29
CA LEU A 31 -13.12 -25.94 1.73
C LEU A 31 -13.45 -24.94 0.63
N SER A 32 -14.34 -25.31 -0.28
CA SER A 32 -14.78 -24.42 -1.36
C SER A 32 -15.44 -23.16 -0.82
N ALA A 33 -16.30 -23.28 0.18
CA ALA A 33 -16.94 -22.16 0.85
C ALA A 33 -15.92 -21.25 1.58
N LEU A 34 -14.89 -21.84 2.21
CA LEU A 34 -13.81 -21.06 2.84
C LEU A 34 -13.00 -20.28 1.83
N VAL A 35 -12.62 -20.90 0.71
CA VAL A 35 -11.89 -20.23 -0.38
C VAL A 35 -12.70 -19.06 -0.94
N GLU A 36 -13.99 -19.27 -1.20
CA GLU A 36 -14.86 -18.19 -1.71
C GLU A 36 -15.04 -17.06 -0.68
N ARG A 37 -15.20 -17.42 0.60
CA ARG A 37 -15.26 -16.43 1.68
C ARG A 37 -13.97 -15.62 1.81
N THR A 38 -12.81 -16.25 1.64
CA THR A 38 -11.51 -15.55 1.66
C THR A 38 -11.43 -14.56 0.51
N ARG A 39 -11.79 -14.97 -0.71
CA ARG A 39 -11.83 -14.08 -1.87
C ARG A 39 -12.79 -12.90 -1.69
N GLN A 40 -13.94 -13.15 -1.07
CA GLN A 40 -14.91 -12.07 -0.80
C GLN A 40 -14.37 -11.10 0.24
N LEU A 41 -13.77 -11.60 1.33
CA LEU A 41 -13.15 -10.76 2.35
C LEU A 41 -12.00 -9.92 1.78
N GLU A 42 -11.17 -10.48 0.90
CA GLU A 42 -10.12 -9.73 0.19
C GLU A 42 -10.71 -8.57 -0.63
N LYS A 43 -11.79 -8.83 -1.39
CA LYS A 43 -12.49 -7.79 -2.14
C LYS A 43 -13.09 -6.71 -1.22
N ASP A 44 -13.71 -7.11 -0.13
CA ASP A 44 -14.31 -6.18 0.83
C ASP A 44 -13.24 -5.30 1.49
N VAL A 45 -12.09 -5.87 1.86
CA VAL A 45 -10.93 -5.11 2.35
C VAL A 45 -10.43 -4.12 1.33
N ASP A 46 -10.28 -4.52 0.06
CA ASP A 46 -9.83 -3.62 -1.01
C ASP A 46 -10.84 -2.48 -1.25
N GLN A 47 -12.14 -2.77 -1.20
CA GLN A 47 -13.18 -1.75 -1.31
C GLN A 47 -13.18 -0.77 -0.13
N LEU A 48 -13.01 -1.27 1.09
CA LEU A 48 -12.93 -0.44 2.30
C LEU A 48 -11.70 0.45 2.27
N LYS A 49 -10.55 -0.09 1.86
CA LYS A 49 -9.32 0.68 1.66
C LYS A 49 -9.50 1.79 0.62
N ALA A 50 -10.15 1.47 -0.53
CA ALA A 50 -10.43 2.45 -1.56
C ALA A 50 -11.38 3.57 -1.09
N LYS A 51 -12.42 3.23 -0.32
CA LYS A 51 -13.33 4.20 0.29
C LYS A 51 -12.63 5.09 1.31
N ALA A 52 -11.80 4.51 2.18
CA ALA A 52 -11.01 5.26 3.16
C ALA A 52 -10.03 6.22 2.46
N ALA A 53 -9.35 5.75 1.42
CA ALA A 53 -8.47 6.58 0.59
C ALA A 53 -9.23 7.74 -0.07
N SER A 54 -10.43 7.48 -0.59
CA SER A 54 -11.26 8.51 -1.23
C SER A 54 -11.71 9.60 -0.26
N ALA A 55 -12.12 9.24 0.95
CA ALA A 55 -12.50 10.19 1.99
C ALA A 55 -11.28 11.03 2.44
N ALA A 56 -10.14 10.36 2.74
CA ALA A 56 -8.90 11.02 3.11
C ALA A 56 -8.37 11.97 2.03
N GLY A 57 -8.46 11.58 0.75
CA GLY A 57 -8.00 12.39 -0.37
C GLY A 57 -8.76 13.71 -0.55
N SER A 58 -9.97 13.82 -0.01
CA SER A 58 -10.73 15.06 -0.07
C SER A 58 -10.14 16.12 0.85
N ASP A 59 -9.83 15.76 2.06
CA ASP A 59 -9.31 16.68 3.07
C ASP A 59 -7.82 16.97 2.83
N MET A 60 -7.05 15.96 2.40
CA MET A 60 -5.63 16.10 2.11
C MET A 60 -5.34 17.07 0.94
N ALA A 61 -6.20 17.10 -0.07
CA ALA A 61 -6.00 18.03 -1.18
C ALA A 61 -6.03 19.51 -0.74
N ALA A 62 -6.77 19.81 0.33
CA ALA A 62 -6.83 21.16 0.91
C ALA A 62 -5.53 21.52 1.68
N GLU A 63 -4.75 20.53 2.09
CA GLU A 63 -3.48 20.72 2.80
C GLU A 63 -2.27 20.87 1.86
N ALA A 64 -2.49 20.77 0.54
CA ALA A 64 -1.43 20.96 -0.44
C ALA A 64 -0.87 22.39 -0.37
N GLN A 65 0.45 22.50 -0.35
CA GLN A 65 1.18 23.76 -0.22
C GLN A 65 1.73 24.19 -1.57
N LYS A 66 1.86 25.51 -1.75
CA LYS A 66 2.60 26.04 -2.89
C LYS A 66 4.07 26.19 -2.53
N VAL A 67 4.92 25.50 -3.29
CA VAL A 67 6.37 25.59 -3.20
C VAL A 67 6.88 26.18 -4.53
N GLY A 68 7.12 27.49 -4.54
CA GLY A 68 7.30 28.23 -5.77
C GLY A 68 5.98 28.28 -6.58
N GLU A 69 6.05 27.92 -7.86
CA GLU A 69 4.85 27.83 -8.73
C GLU A 69 4.16 26.47 -8.71
N ARG A 70 4.68 25.52 -7.91
CA ARG A 70 4.22 24.12 -7.88
C ARG A 70 3.32 23.86 -6.69
N THR A 71 2.30 23.06 -6.88
CA THR A 71 1.52 22.49 -5.79
C THR A 71 2.19 21.23 -5.29
N VAL A 72 2.55 21.19 -4.02
CA VAL A 72 3.25 20.04 -3.39
C VAL A 72 2.44 19.56 -2.19
N LEU A 73 2.27 18.27 -2.09
CA LEU A 73 1.66 17.61 -0.93
C LEU A 73 2.59 16.52 -0.42
N VAL A 74 3.08 16.67 0.80
CA VAL A 74 3.81 15.63 1.53
C VAL A 74 3.07 15.34 2.81
N LYS A 75 2.64 14.09 3.01
CA LYS A 75 1.85 13.73 4.18
C LYS A 75 2.11 12.30 4.66
N ARG A 76 2.00 12.11 5.98
CA ARG A 76 1.99 10.80 6.61
C ARG A 76 0.59 10.19 6.60
N VAL A 77 0.49 8.92 6.19
CA VAL A 77 -0.76 8.15 6.10
C VAL A 77 -0.47 6.73 6.57
N ASP A 78 -0.70 6.47 7.85
CA ASP A 78 -0.45 5.15 8.45
C ASP A 78 -1.57 4.14 8.15
N GLY A 79 -1.23 2.86 8.24
CA GLY A 79 -2.19 1.76 8.07
C GLY A 79 -2.58 1.46 6.62
N MET A 80 -1.95 2.12 5.64
CA MET A 80 -2.21 1.93 4.22
C MET A 80 -1.03 1.24 3.56
N ASP A 81 -1.29 0.15 2.82
CA ASP A 81 -0.27 -0.52 2.04
C ASP A 81 0.10 0.28 0.77
N GLY A 82 1.12 -0.17 0.04
CA GLY A 82 1.60 0.51 -1.16
C GLY A 82 0.52 0.66 -2.23
N LYS A 83 -0.40 -0.29 -2.38
CA LYS A 83 -1.52 -0.20 -3.34
C LYS A 83 -2.52 0.87 -2.93
N GLY A 84 -2.87 0.93 -1.65
CA GLY A 84 -3.76 1.95 -1.11
C GLY A 84 -3.18 3.36 -1.27
N LEU A 85 -1.90 3.54 -0.94
CA LEU A 85 -1.20 4.81 -1.14
C LEU A 85 -1.11 5.21 -2.62
N MET A 86 -0.87 4.27 -3.54
CA MET A 86 -0.85 4.55 -4.99
C MET A 86 -2.22 5.04 -5.48
N ALA A 87 -3.30 4.37 -5.08
CA ALA A 87 -4.66 4.78 -5.44
C ALA A 87 -4.98 6.19 -4.90
N LEU A 88 -4.55 6.49 -3.67
CA LEU A 88 -4.72 7.81 -3.06
C LEU A 88 -3.91 8.88 -3.79
N VAL A 89 -2.67 8.61 -4.17
CA VAL A 89 -1.83 9.52 -4.97
C VAL A 89 -2.47 9.82 -6.32
N ASP A 90 -3.01 8.80 -7.02
CA ASP A 90 -3.69 9.00 -8.30
C ASP A 90 -4.96 9.87 -8.16
N GLN A 91 -5.74 9.67 -7.11
CA GLN A 91 -6.90 10.51 -6.81
C GLN A 91 -6.49 11.97 -6.53
N LEU A 92 -5.45 12.17 -5.74
CA LEU A 92 -4.91 13.49 -5.42
C LEU A 92 -4.35 14.20 -6.67
N LYS A 93 -3.65 13.48 -7.56
CA LYS A 93 -3.19 14.01 -8.86
C LYS A 93 -4.36 14.52 -9.70
N ASN A 94 -5.44 13.72 -9.79
CA ASN A 94 -6.63 14.11 -10.54
C ASN A 94 -7.33 15.32 -9.91
N LYS A 95 -7.34 15.43 -8.59
CA LYS A 95 -8.02 16.49 -7.87
C LYS A 95 -7.24 17.80 -7.90
N LEU A 96 -5.93 17.75 -7.76
CA LEU A 96 -5.04 18.93 -7.74
C LEU A 96 -4.68 19.40 -9.15
N GLY A 97 -4.80 18.55 -10.17
CA GLY A 97 -4.53 18.87 -11.58
C GLY A 97 -3.04 18.96 -11.90
N SER A 98 -2.30 19.86 -11.27
CA SER A 98 -0.84 20.02 -11.40
C SER A 98 -0.21 19.98 -10.02
N ALA A 99 0.43 18.84 -9.68
CA ALA A 99 0.99 18.63 -8.35
C ALA A 99 2.10 17.58 -8.31
N ALA A 100 2.98 17.73 -7.33
CA ALA A 100 3.91 16.71 -6.86
C ALA A 100 3.46 16.22 -5.47
N ILE A 101 3.24 14.93 -5.33
CA ILE A 101 2.64 14.32 -4.15
C ILE A 101 3.57 13.21 -3.64
N LEU A 102 3.87 13.22 -2.35
CA LEU A 102 4.57 12.15 -1.67
C LEU A 102 3.79 11.75 -0.41
N LEU A 103 3.36 10.52 -0.36
CA LEU A 103 2.73 9.95 0.81
C LEU A 103 3.63 8.89 1.42
N GLY A 104 3.77 8.92 2.72
CA GLY A 104 4.53 7.91 3.48
C GLY A 104 3.74 7.49 4.70
N GLY A 105 3.85 6.23 5.10
CA GLY A 105 3.17 5.73 6.29
C GLY A 105 3.78 4.45 6.80
N GLU A 106 3.30 4.00 7.94
CA GLU A 106 3.63 2.70 8.51
C GLU A 106 2.56 1.68 8.14
N ALA A 107 3.00 0.53 7.65
CA ALA A 107 2.18 -0.65 7.43
C ALA A 107 2.98 -1.90 7.84
N ASP A 108 2.41 -2.72 8.72
CA ASP A 108 3.02 -3.98 9.22
C ASP A 108 4.45 -3.78 9.78
N GLY A 109 4.67 -2.68 10.51
CA GLY A 109 5.96 -2.36 11.13
C GLY A 109 7.06 -1.91 10.15
N LYS A 110 6.67 -1.55 8.93
CA LYS A 110 7.58 -1.06 7.87
C LYS A 110 7.10 0.25 7.31
N VAL A 111 8.04 1.06 6.85
CA VAL A 111 7.74 2.28 6.12
C VAL A 111 7.35 1.94 4.68
N VAL A 112 6.25 2.51 4.23
CA VAL A 112 5.80 2.47 2.83
C VAL A 112 5.77 3.91 2.31
N LEU A 113 6.36 4.13 1.14
CA LEU A 113 6.45 5.43 0.48
C LEU A 113 5.90 5.34 -0.94
N VAL A 114 5.10 6.30 -1.34
CA VAL A 114 4.63 6.45 -2.72
C VAL A 114 4.69 7.93 -3.11
N ALA A 115 5.29 8.20 -4.27
CA ALA A 115 5.27 9.53 -4.87
C ALA A 115 4.62 9.50 -6.25
N GLY A 116 3.85 10.53 -6.54
CA GLY A 116 3.26 10.78 -7.84
C GLY A 116 3.47 12.23 -8.27
N VAL A 117 3.86 12.41 -9.50
CA VAL A 117 4.07 13.72 -10.10
C VAL A 117 3.25 13.82 -11.38
N THR A 118 2.54 14.90 -11.58
CA THR A 118 1.78 15.12 -12.81
C THR A 118 2.71 15.32 -14.01
N LYS A 119 2.25 15.01 -15.20
CA LYS A 119 3.09 14.96 -16.41
C LYS A 119 3.78 16.29 -16.71
N ASP A 120 3.11 17.38 -16.44
CA ASP A 120 3.61 18.75 -16.62
C ASP A 120 4.80 19.05 -15.70
N LEU A 121 4.81 18.49 -14.48
CA LEU A 121 5.89 18.67 -13.50
C LEU A 121 6.97 17.57 -13.55
N SER A 122 6.74 16.47 -14.23
CA SER A 122 7.65 15.30 -14.25
C SER A 122 9.01 15.57 -14.90
N GLY A 123 9.12 16.65 -15.69
CA GLY A 123 10.39 17.14 -16.23
C GLY A 123 11.26 17.88 -15.21
N GLN A 124 10.65 18.42 -14.17
CA GLN A 124 11.32 19.19 -13.12
C GLN A 124 11.52 18.35 -11.85
N VAL A 125 10.49 17.61 -11.43
CA VAL A 125 10.51 16.72 -10.25
C VAL A 125 10.25 15.30 -10.72
N LYS A 126 11.23 14.42 -10.54
CA LYS A 126 11.09 13.01 -10.87
C LYS A 126 10.69 12.22 -9.62
N ALA A 127 9.53 11.59 -9.64
CA ALA A 127 9.03 10.77 -8.53
C ALA A 127 10.03 9.69 -8.11
N GLY A 128 10.75 9.08 -9.08
CA GLY A 128 11.75 8.05 -8.81
C GLY A 128 12.94 8.54 -7.99
N ASP A 129 13.44 9.73 -8.26
CA ASP A 129 14.56 10.32 -7.54
C ASP A 129 14.10 10.81 -6.16
N TRP A 130 12.90 11.41 -6.08
CA TRP A 130 12.31 11.84 -4.83
C TRP A 130 12.12 10.66 -3.85
N ILE A 131 11.52 9.56 -4.31
CA ILE A 131 11.36 8.34 -3.51
C ILE A 131 12.69 7.74 -3.11
N ARG A 132 13.68 7.72 -4.00
CA ARG A 132 15.02 7.17 -3.70
C ARG A 132 15.66 7.90 -2.52
N ASN A 133 15.63 9.22 -2.54
CA ASN A 133 16.18 10.03 -1.47
C ASN A 133 15.43 9.83 -0.15
N THR A 134 14.09 9.87 -0.20
CA THR A 134 13.27 9.69 1.01
C THR A 134 13.40 8.28 1.59
N ALA A 135 13.47 7.24 0.75
CA ALA A 135 13.62 5.86 1.20
C ALA A 135 14.99 5.59 1.87
N GLN A 136 16.05 6.26 1.42
CA GLN A 136 17.35 6.17 2.08
C GLN A 136 17.31 6.70 3.51
N ALA A 137 16.58 7.78 3.74
CA ALA A 137 16.44 8.38 5.08
C ALA A 137 15.70 7.45 6.09
N VAL A 138 14.87 6.54 5.60
CA VAL A 138 14.16 5.56 6.42
C VAL A 138 14.80 4.16 6.37
N GLY A 139 16.07 4.08 6.02
CA GLY A 139 16.84 2.83 6.00
C GLY A 139 16.36 1.81 4.96
N GLY A 140 15.92 2.29 3.81
CA GLY A 140 15.38 1.43 2.77
C GLY A 140 15.80 1.80 1.35
N LYS A 141 14.99 1.38 0.40
CA LYS A 141 15.21 1.58 -1.04
C LYS A 141 13.89 1.91 -1.74
N GLY A 142 14.01 2.61 -2.85
CA GLY A 142 12.85 2.91 -3.68
C GLY A 142 13.26 3.43 -5.05
N GLY A 143 12.25 3.62 -5.87
CA GLY A 143 12.41 4.13 -7.22
C GLY A 143 11.17 3.87 -8.05
N GLY A 144 11.23 4.21 -9.32
CA GLY A 144 10.11 4.05 -10.23
C GLY A 144 10.24 4.97 -11.44
N ARG A 145 9.12 5.22 -12.08
CA ARG A 145 9.02 6.12 -13.22
C ARG A 145 9.05 7.59 -12.76
N PRO A 146 9.28 8.54 -13.67
CA PRO A 146 9.24 9.96 -13.34
C PRO A 146 7.88 10.45 -12.83
N ASP A 147 6.79 9.81 -13.26
CA ASP A 147 5.40 10.15 -12.93
C ASP A 147 4.84 9.43 -11.72
N MET A 148 5.44 8.26 -11.34
CA MET A 148 4.99 7.43 -10.22
C MET A 148 6.14 6.54 -9.73
N ALA A 149 6.38 6.56 -8.43
CA ALA A 149 7.40 5.75 -7.79
C ALA A 149 6.95 5.26 -6.42
N GLN A 150 7.56 4.17 -5.98
CA GLN A 150 7.31 3.60 -4.65
C GLN A 150 8.62 3.17 -4.00
N GLY A 151 8.60 3.14 -2.70
CA GLY A 151 9.73 2.70 -1.88
C GLY A 151 9.30 2.37 -0.47
N GLY A 152 10.25 2.13 0.38
CA GLY A 152 9.99 1.88 1.78
C GLY A 152 11.28 1.65 2.53
N GLY A 153 11.15 1.44 3.83
CA GLY A 153 12.27 1.21 4.73
C GLY A 153 11.83 0.51 6.01
N THR A 154 12.76 0.38 6.93
CA THR A 154 12.52 -0.28 8.22
C THR A 154 12.54 0.69 9.40
N ASP A 155 13.00 1.91 9.20
CA ASP A 155 13.09 2.92 10.25
C ASP A 155 11.84 3.80 10.27
N VAL A 156 10.84 3.36 11.01
CA VAL A 156 9.58 4.08 11.21
C VAL A 156 9.78 5.37 12.00
N ALA A 157 10.77 5.40 12.91
CA ALA A 157 11.04 6.58 13.74
C ALA A 157 11.60 7.76 12.90
N ALA A 158 12.32 7.46 11.83
CA ALA A 158 12.86 8.46 10.91
C ALA A 158 11.82 8.99 9.91
N LEU A 159 10.62 8.40 9.81
CA LEU A 159 9.64 8.70 8.77
C LEU A 159 9.21 10.18 8.75
N ASP A 160 8.90 10.75 9.90
CA ASP A 160 8.43 12.14 9.97
C ASP A 160 9.49 13.13 9.52
N GLN A 161 10.75 12.91 9.92
CA GLN A 161 11.87 13.73 9.45
C GLN A 161 12.13 13.52 7.96
N ALA A 162 12.05 12.29 7.47
CA ALA A 162 12.22 11.98 6.04
C ALA A 162 11.16 12.67 5.16
N LEU A 163 9.92 12.80 5.64
CA LEU A 163 8.86 13.52 4.94
C LEU A 163 9.11 15.03 4.92
N LEU A 164 9.61 15.61 6.02
CA LEU A 164 10.01 17.03 6.04
C LEU A 164 11.16 17.30 5.08
N ASP A 165 12.17 16.44 5.08
CA ASP A 165 13.32 16.57 4.18
C ASP A 165 12.90 16.39 2.71
N ALA A 166 11.92 15.49 2.45
CA ALA A 166 11.35 15.33 1.12
C ALA A 166 10.64 16.59 0.62
N LEU A 167 9.93 17.30 1.48
CA LEU A 167 9.29 18.58 1.14
C LEU A 167 10.34 19.63 0.79
N ASN A 168 11.40 19.75 1.60
CA ASN A 168 12.50 20.68 1.36
C ASN A 168 13.24 20.37 0.06
N TRP A 169 13.44 19.07 -0.23
CA TRP A 169 14.13 18.64 -1.46
C TRP A 169 13.40 19.09 -2.72
N VAL A 170 12.06 18.97 -2.76
CA VAL A 170 11.27 19.45 -3.91
C VAL A 170 11.37 20.96 -4.10
N GLY A 171 11.51 21.72 -3.00
CA GLY A 171 11.69 23.16 -3.05
C GLY A 171 13.01 23.60 -3.69
N GLN A 172 13.99 22.70 -3.82
CA GLN A 172 15.31 22.96 -4.39
C GLN A 172 15.44 22.51 -5.87
N GLN A 173 14.42 21.84 -6.42
CA GLN A 173 14.37 21.40 -7.82
C GLN A 173 13.71 22.47 -8.68
#